data_086ed065ffc5d9300742cee0aa3c994c
#
_entry.id   086ed065ffc5d9300742cee0aa3c994c
#
_cell.length_a   1.000
_cell.length_b   1.000
_cell.length_c   1.000
_cell.angle_alpha   90.00
_cell.angle_beta   90.00
_cell.angle_gamma   90.00
#
_symmetry.space_group_name_H-M   'P 1'
#
loop_
_entity.id
_entity.type
_entity.pdbx_description
1 polymer ?
#
loop_
_entity_poly.entity_id
_entity_poly.type
_entity_poly.pdbx_seq_one_letter_code
_entity_poly.pdbx_strand_id
1 'polypeptide(L)'
;YNSVIINYDEKSESIFKWYQQLIAESLGKKKKGIMPIVSTMPRDNHSVMQLYLDGFQNNFFTFFYVHSYKSDKINDNLILPSHKFLKNKNLSNIIYAQKRATENTFVKKNIPFRSFEIKKRDEKSLGELFTFFLLETILIGKCLNINPYDQPAVELIKRETKKILI
;
A
#
# COMPACT_ATOMS: atom_id res chain seq x y z
N TYR A 1 9.36 -12.73 -2.79
CA TYR A 1 8.14 -12.30 -2.07
C TYR A 1 7.90 -10.83 -2.32
N ASN A 2 6.62 -10.46 -2.39
CA ASN A 2 6.21 -9.07 -2.58
C ASN A 2 5.40 -8.61 -1.36
N SER A 3 5.62 -7.36 -0.94
CA SER A 3 4.76 -6.66 0.01
C SER A 3 3.92 -5.65 -0.74
N VAL A 4 2.62 -5.88 -0.82
CA VAL A 4 1.70 -5.07 -1.63
C VAL A 4 0.82 -4.22 -0.71
N ILE A 5 0.96 -2.91 -0.82
CA ILE A 5 0.04 -1.96 -0.18
C ILE A 5 -1.16 -1.75 -1.11
N ILE A 6 -2.36 -2.02 -0.62
CA ILE A 6 -3.64 -1.68 -1.28
C ILE A 6 -4.20 -0.45 -0.58
N ASN A 7 -3.86 0.71 -1.10
CA ASN A 7 -4.16 2.00 -0.50
C ASN A 7 -5.50 2.55 -0.97
N TYR A 8 -6.48 2.63 -0.06
CA TYR A 8 -7.79 3.25 -0.27
C TYR A 8 -7.86 4.71 0.21
N ASP A 9 -6.71 5.34 0.48
CA ASP A 9 -6.62 6.76 0.82
C ASP A 9 -5.57 7.46 -0.03
N GLU A 10 -5.98 8.05 -1.13
CA GLU A 10 -5.10 8.73 -2.09
C GLU A 10 -4.18 9.78 -1.42
N LYS A 11 -4.68 10.48 -0.40
CA LYS A 11 -3.89 11.47 0.33
C LYS A 11 -2.71 10.88 1.12
N SER A 12 -2.69 9.57 1.32
CA SER A 12 -1.61 8.84 1.97
C SER A 12 -0.60 8.23 0.98
N GLU A 13 -0.69 8.52 -0.31
CA GLU A 13 0.21 7.94 -1.33
C GLU A 13 1.68 8.23 -1.03
N SER A 14 2.00 9.43 -0.53
CA SER A 14 3.39 9.81 -0.24
C SER A 14 4.02 8.99 0.90
N ILE A 15 3.26 8.58 1.93
CA ILE A 15 3.80 7.71 2.98
C ILE A 15 4.13 6.33 2.43
N PHE A 16 3.36 5.84 1.47
CA PHE A 16 3.64 4.53 0.86
C PHE A 16 4.78 4.56 -0.16
N LYS A 17 5.05 5.70 -0.80
CA LYS A 17 6.28 5.91 -1.56
C LYS A 17 7.51 5.89 -0.64
N TRP A 18 7.41 6.53 0.53
CA TRP A 18 8.44 6.41 1.56
C TRP A 18 8.60 4.97 2.04
N TYR A 19 7.52 4.24 2.29
CA TYR A 19 7.57 2.81 2.64
C TYR A 19 8.27 1.98 1.57
N GLN A 20 8.00 2.22 0.28
CA GLN A 20 8.70 1.54 -0.81
C GLN A 20 10.21 1.77 -0.74
N GLN A 21 10.62 3.02 -0.53
CA GLN A 21 12.03 3.35 -0.36
C GLN A 21 12.61 2.62 0.86
N LEU A 22 11.97 2.72 2.02
CA LEU A 22 12.42 2.08 3.25
C LEU A 22 12.67 0.57 3.06
N ILE A 23 11.71 -0.16 2.51
CA ILE A 23 11.82 -1.62 2.30
C ILE A 23 12.91 -1.94 1.26
N ALA A 24 12.90 -1.26 0.13
CA ALA A 24 13.85 -1.54 -0.96
C ALA A 24 15.30 -1.29 -0.54
N GLU A 25 15.58 -0.15 0.07
CA GLU A 25 16.93 0.23 0.50
C GLU A 25 17.41 -0.62 1.68
N SER A 26 16.54 -0.90 2.65
CA SER A 26 16.94 -1.62 3.86
C SER A 26 17.08 -3.13 3.63
N LEU A 27 16.24 -3.75 2.80
CA LEU A 27 16.16 -5.21 2.68
C LEU A 27 16.70 -5.77 1.36
N GLY A 28 16.88 -4.94 0.32
CA GLY A 28 17.34 -5.37 -1.00
C GLY A 28 18.85 -5.67 -1.06
N LYS A 29 19.33 -6.73 -0.41
CA LYS A 29 20.76 -7.04 -0.27
C LYS A 29 21.06 -8.53 -0.35
N LYS A 30 22.29 -8.88 -0.74
CA LYS A 30 22.75 -10.27 -0.78
C LYS A 30 21.83 -11.21 -1.58
N LYS A 31 21.23 -10.72 -2.69
CA LYS A 31 20.24 -11.43 -3.50
C LYS A 31 18.97 -11.82 -2.73
N LYS A 32 18.71 -11.17 -1.60
CA LYS A 32 17.50 -11.28 -0.79
C LYS A 32 16.74 -9.97 -0.86
N GLY A 33 15.50 -9.97 -0.40
CA GLY A 33 14.68 -8.78 -0.28
C GLY A 33 13.21 -9.07 -0.44
N ILE A 34 12.43 -8.02 -0.28
CA ILE A 34 10.99 -8.02 -0.50
C ILE A 34 10.71 -6.90 -1.49
N MET A 35 9.99 -7.19 -2.57
CA MET A 35 9.58 -6.17 -3.54
C MET A 35 8.40 -5.37 -2.96
N PRO A 36 8.58 -4.08 -2.65
CA PRO A 36 7.47 -3.24 -2.19
C PRO A 36 6.68 -2.70 -3.39
N ILE A 37 5.40 -2.99 -3.41
CA ILE A 37 4.46 -2.54 -4.45
C ILE A 37 3.39 -1.68 -3.80
N VAL A 38 3.01 -0.57 -4.43
CA VAL A 38 1.91 0.28 -3.97
C VAL A 38 0.88 0.41 -5.08
N SER A 39 -0.37 0.10 -4.75
CA SER A 39 -1.54 0.29 -5.62
C SER A 39 -2.53 1.21 -4.93
N THR A 40 -2.91 2.29 -5.61
CA THR A 40 -3.85 3.29 -5.07
C THR A 40 -5.24 3.06 -5.65
N MET A 41 -6.18 2.74 -4.77
CA MET A 41 -7.56 2.39 -5.12
C MET A 41 -8.49 3.62 -5.03
N PRO A 42 -9.53 3.70 -5.84
CA PRO A 42 -10.03 2.66 -6.79
C PRO A 42 -9.35 2.66 -8.16
N ARG A 43 -8.44 3.59 -8.45
CA ARG A 43 -7.77 3.73 -9.75
C ARG A 43 -7.18 2.40 -10.24
N ASP A 44 -6.43 1.73 -9.37
CA ASP A 44 -5.70 0.52 -9.74
C ASP A 44 -6.52 -0.78 -9.64
N ASN A 45 -7.83 -0.70 -9.30
CA ASN A 45 -8.72 -1.87 -9.33
C ASN A 45 -8.78 -2.52 -10.71
N HIS A 46 -8.79 -1.71 -11.77
CA HIS A 46 -8.90 -2.22 -13.15
C HIS A 46 -7.56 -2.68 -13.73
N SER A 47 -6.46 -2.19 -13.21
CA SER A 47 -5.13 -2.49 -13.77
C SER A 47 -4.47 -3.73 -13.15
N VAL A 48 -4.58 -3.92 -11.83
CA VAL A 48 -3.79 -4.94 -11.13
C VAL A 48 -4.60 -5.95 -10.33
N MET A 49 -5.89 -5.69 -10.05
CA MET A 49 -6.67 -6.54 -9.13
C MET A 49 -6.85 -7.96 -9.66
N GLN A 50 -6.99 -8.15 -10.99
CA GLN A 50 -7.04 -9.47 -11.59
C GLN A 50 -5.77 -10.28 -11.27
N LEU A 51 -4.60 -9.65 -11.38
CA LEU A 51 -3.32 -10.27 -11.05
C LEU A 51 -3.23 -10.65 -9.57
N TYR A 52 -3.74 -9.80 -8.67
CA TYR A 52 -3.70 -10.04 -7.22
C TYR A 52 -4.65 -11.16 -6.79
N LEU A 53 -5.79 -11.29 -7.46
CA LEU A 53 -6.80 -12.28 -7.13
C LEU A 53 -6.57 -13.66 -7.76
N ASP A 54 -5.89 -13.71 -8.90
CA ASP A 54 -5.85 -14.94 -9.72
C ASP A 54 -4.47 -15.21 -10.36
N GLY A 55 -3.48 -14.36 -10.08
CA GLY A 55 -2.12 -14.53 -10.58
C GLY A 55 -1.20 -15.27 -9.60
N PHE A 56 0.09 -14.93 -9.63
CA PHE A 56 1.10 -15.57 -8.77
C PHE A 56 0.90 -15.22 -7.28
N GLN A 57 1.14 -16.21 -6.39
CA GLN A 57 0.74 -16.13 -4.98
C GLN A 57 1.88 -15.74 -4.01
N ASN A 58 2.94 -15.11 -4.49
CA ASN A 58 4.07 -14.70 -3.64
C ASN A 58 3.88 -13.31 -3.01
N ASN A 59 2.63 -12.93 -2.77
CA ASN A 59 2.26 -11.61 -2.27
C ASN A 59 1.73 -11.70 -0.84
N PHE A 60 2.13 -10.73 -0.01
CA PHE A 60 1.45 -10.40 1.24
C PHE A 60 0.85 -9.00 1.12
N PHE A 61 -0.44 -8.87 1.38
CA PHE A 61 -1.17 -7.63 1.16
C PHE A 61 -1.41 -6.86 2.44
N THR A 62 -1.31 -5.54 2.35
CA THR A 62 -1.65 -4.61 3.43
C THR A 62 -2.69 -3.63 2.91
N PHE A 63 -3.93 -3.76 3.35
CA PHE A 63 -4.99 -2.79 3.09
C PHE A 63 -4.79 -1.58 3.98
N PHE A 64 -5.04 -0.40 3.43
CA PHE A 64 -4.96 0.85 4.16
C PHE A 64 -6.15 1.74 3.84
N TYR A 65 -6.77 2.30 4.88
CA TYR A 65 -7.90 3.21 4.78
C TYR A 65 -7.86 4.23 5.93
N VAL A 66 -8.24 5.47 5.62
CA VAL A 66 -8.44 6.52 6.62
C VAL A 66 -9.91 6.91 6.64
N HIS A 67 -10.53 6.84 7.82
CA HIS A 67 -11.90 7.31 7.99
C HIS A 67 -11.97 8.83 7.82
N SER A 68 -12.68 9.30 6.82
CA SER A 68 -12.92 10.72 6.58
C SER A 68 -14.36 11.06 6.97
N TYR A 69 -14.51 12.06 7.83
CA TYR A 69 -15.84 12.52 8.24
C TYR A 69 -16.47 13.50 7.25
N LYS A 70 -15.69 14.05 6.33
CA LYS A 70 -16.16 14.99 5.31
C LYS A 70 -15.85 14.45 3.93
N SER A 71 -16.87 13.99 3.25
CA SER A 71 -16.81 13.67 1.82
C SER A 71 -18.06 14.16 1.12
N ASP A 72 -17.93 14.49 -0.15
CA ASP A 72 -19.03 14.98 -0.95
C ASP A 72 -20.14 13.93 -1.07
N LYS A 73 -21.37 14.38 -0.96
CA LYS A 73 -22.55 13.56 -1.24
C LYS A 73 -22.73 13.42 -2.74
N ILE A 74 -23.18 12.24 -3.15
CA ILE A 74 -23.58 12.03 -4.53
C ILE A 74 -24.89 12.77 -4.76
N ASN A 75 -25.02 13.44 -5.91
CA ASN A 75 -26.28 14.02 -6.33
C ASN A 75 -27.23 12.91 -6.76
N ASP A 76 -28.23 12.63 -5.94
CA ASP A 76 -29.20 11.54 -6.16
C ASP A 76 -29.99 11.68 -7.48
N ASN A 77 -30.13 12.91 -8.00
CA ASN A 77 -30.82 13.17 -9.27
C ASN A 77 -30.02 12.69 -10.50
N LEU A 78 -28.70 12.46 -10.35
CA LEU A 78 -27.85 11.96 -11.40
C LEU A 78 -27.70 10.43 -11.38
N ILE A 79 -28.32 9.76 -10.41
CA ILE A 79 -28.19 8.31 -10.24
C ILE A 79 -29.20 7.59 -11.12
N LEU A 80 -28.70 6.78 -12.05
CA LEU A 80 -29.50 5.94 -12.90
C LEU A 80 -30.29 4.91 -12.10
N PRO A 81 -31.47 4.45 -12.60
CA PRO A 81 -32.29 3.44 -11.93
C PRO A 81 -31.53 2.14 -11.57
N SER A 82 -30.59 1.73 -12.41
CA SER A 82 -29.72 0.56 -12.20
C SER A 82 -28.75 0.73 -11.02
N HIS A 83 -28.49 1.97 -10.59
CA HIS A 83 -27.53 2.31 -9.54
C HIS A 83 -28.20 2.86 -8.27
N LYS A 84 -29.46 2.51 -8.01
CA LYS A 84 -30.24 2.99 -6.84
C LYS A 84 -29.53 2.75 -5.49
N PHE A 85 -28.65 1.75 -5.40
CA PHE A 85 -27.87 1.45 -4.19
C PHE A 85 -26.88 2.56 -3.81
N LEU A 86 -26.58 3.50 -4.71
CA LEU A 86 -25.74 4.69 -4.44
C LEU A 86 -26.49 5.86 -3.83
N LYS A 87 -27.85 5.82 -3.80
CA LYS A 87 -28.64 6.92 -3.23
C LYS A 87 -28.31 7.14 -1.75
N ASN A 88 -28.29 8.40 -1.36
CA ASN A 88 -27.96 8.86 -0.01
C ASN A 88 -26.56 8.43 0.47
N LYS A 89 -25.66 8.06 -0.43
CA LYS A 89 -24.28 7.74 -0.11
C LYS A 89 -23.36 8.94 -0.38
N ASN A 90 -22.26 8.98 0.35
CA ASN A 90 -21.16 9.87 0.05
C ASN A 90 -19.99 9.06 -0.53
N LEU A 91 -18.99 9.75 -1.06
CA LEU A 91 -17.83 9.11 -1.69
C LEU A 91 -17.07 8.20 -0.70
N SER A 92 -16.91 8.61 0.56
CA SER A 92 -16.26 7.79 1.59
C SER A 92 -16.99 6.47 1.82
N ASN A 93 -18.34 6.46 1.80
CA ASN A 93 -19.10 5.23 1.93
C ASN A 93 -18.82 4.24 0.80
N ILE A 94 -18.67 4.76 -0.43
CA ILE A 94 -18.41 3.93 -1.60
C ILE A 94 -17.00 3.35 -1.54
N ILE A 95 -16.00 4.18 -1.26
CA ILE A 95 -14.60 3.74 -1.15
C ILE A 95 -14.45 2.70 -0.03
N TYR A 96 -15.08 2.94 1.12
CA TYR A 96 -15.05 1.96 2.22
C TYR A 96 -15.75 0.65 1.86
N ALA A 97 -16.90 0.72 1.17
CA ALA A 97 -17.59 -0.48 0.69
C ALA A 97 -16.75 -1.27 -0.30
N GLN A 98 -16.04 -0.60 -1.22
CA GLN A 98 -15.10 -1.25 -2.14
C GLN A 98 -13.96 -1.93 -1.40
N LYS A 99 -13.34 -1.24 -0.42
CA LYS A 99 -12.32 -1.85 0.44
C LYS A 99 -12.84 -3.13 1.10
N ARG A 100 -13.98 -3.05 1.78
CA ARG A 100 -14.58 -4.19 2.47
C ARG A 100 -14.92 -5.35 1.51
N ALA A 101 -15.44 -5.03 0.32
CA ALA A 101 -15.74 -6.03 -0.70
C ALA A 101 -14.47 -6.76 -1.17
N THR A 102 -13.37 -6.01 -1.36
CA THR A 102 -12.08 -6.58 -1.74
C THR A 102 -11.53 -7.47 -0.62
N GLU A 103 -11.52 -7.02 0.64
CA GLU A 103 -11.10 -7.84 1.79
C GLU A 103 -11.91 -9.14 1.88
N ASN A 104 -13.24 -9.07 1.74
CA ASN A 104 -14.10 -10.25 1.76
C ASN A 104 -13.77 -11.22 0.61
N THR A 105 -13.39 -10.71 -0.55
CA THR A 105 -12.95 -11.53 -1.69
C THR A 105 -11.63 -12.20 -1.39
N PHE A 106 -10.68 -11.50 -0.77
CA PHE A 106 -9.39 -12.06 -0.33
C PHE A 106 -9.59 -13.19 0.68
N VAL A 107 -10.49 -13.00 1.67
CA VAL A 107 -10.86 -14.06 2.62
C VAL A 107 -11.40 -15.29 1.89
N LYS A 108 -12.35 -15.12 0.96
CA LYS A 108 -12.94 -16.22 0.19
C LYS A 108 -11.92 -16.98 -0.66
N LYS A 109 -10.89 -16.28 -1.13
CA LYS A 109 -9.79 -16.87 -1.93
C LYS A 109 -8.60 -17.35 -1.09
N ASN A 110 -8.66 -17.27 0.23
CA ASN A 110 -7.57 -17.61 1.16
C ASN A 110 -6.27 -16.84 0.86
N ILE A 111 -6.37 -15.59 0.40
CA ILE A 111 -5.23 -14.73 0.14
C ILE A 111 -4.82 -14.04 1.45
N PRO A 112 -3.55 -14.15 1.91
CA PRO A 112 -3.12 -13.56 3.16
C PRO A 112 -3.03 -12.05 3.08
N PHE A 113 -3.62 -11.36 4.05
CA PHE A 113 -3.53 -9.91 4.16
C PHE A 113 -3.66 -9.43 5.61
N ARG A 114 -3.30 -8.18 5.81
CA ARG A 114 -3.62 -7.40 7.01
C ARG A 114 -4.32 -6.10 6.61
N SER A 115 -4.99 -5.44 7.54
CA SER A 115 -5.71 -4.19 7.29
C SER A 115 -5.39 -3.15 8.36
N PHE A 116 -5.04 -1.95 7.92
CA PHE A 116 -4.90 -0.75 8.75
C PHE A 116 -6.07 0.20 8.49
N GLU A 117 -6.83 0.50 9.52
CA GLU A 117 -7.89 1.50 9.50
C GLU A 117 -7.54 2.63 10.46
N ILE A 118 -7.25 3.79 9.91
CA ILE A 118 -6.87 4.98 10.67
C ILE A 118 -8.11 5.84 10.91
N LYS A 119 -8.41 6.13 12.17
CA LYS A 119 -9.59 6.93 12.52
C LYS A 119 -9.46 8.38 12.06
N LYS A 120 -8.27 8.95 12.19
CA LYS A 120 -8.01 10.35 11.85
C LYS A 120 -6.60 10.49 11.30
N ARG A 121 -6.44 11.32 10.27
CA ARG A 121 -5.13 11.70 9.75
C ARG A 121 -4.59 12.86 10.58
N ASP A 122 -3.69 12.54 11.49
CA ASP A 122 -2.98 13.49 12.33
C ASP A 122 -1.53 13.05 12.55
N GLU A 123 -0.76 13.91 13.17
CA GLU A 123 0.68 13.71 13.41
C GLU A 123 0.93 12.47 14.27
N LYS A 124 0.04 12.19 15.22
CA LYS A 124 0.14 11.01 16.09
C LYS A 124 0.02 9.73 15.26
N SER A 125 -1.05 9.60 14.49
CA SER A 125 -1.28 8.42 13.63
C SER A 125 -0.17 8.25 12.60
N LEU A 126 0.36 9.36 12.07
CA LEU A 126 1.50 9.34 11.15
C LEU A 126 2.77 8.82 11.85
N GLY A 127 3.07 9.30 13.06
CA GLY A 127 4.21 8.85 13.87
C GLY A 127 4.11 7.36 14.22
N GLU A 128 2.91 6.88 14.56
CA GLU A 128 2.65 5.45 14.82
C GLU A 128 2.92 4.59 13.59
N LEU A 129 2.48 5.03 12.39
CA LEU A 129 2.73 4.32 11.13
C LEU A 129 4.22 4.28 10.77
N PHE A 130 4.94 5.41 10.90
CA PHE A 130 6.37 5.45 10.66
C PHE A 130 7.12 4.49 11.61
N THR A 131 6.81 4.54 12.90
CA THR A 131 7.43 3.67 13.89
C THR A 131 7.15 2.21 13.59
N PHE A 132 5.90 1.88 13.25
CA PHE A 132 5.52 0.52 12.88
C PHE A 132 6.33 -0.01 11.70
N PHE A 133 6.39 0.73 10.59
CA PHE A 133 7.10 0.29 9.38
C PHE A 133 8.63 0.23 9.58
N LEU A 134 9.20 1.14 10.37
CA LEU A 134 10.62 1.08 10.73
C LEU A 134 10.94 -0.17 11.54
N LEU A 135 10.18 -0.45 12.60
CA LEU A 135 10.38 -1.64 13.43
C LEU A 135 10.15 -2.94 12.65
N GLU A 136 9.11 -3.00 11.83
CA GLU A 136 8.85 -4.13 10.94
C GLU A 136 10.03 -4.38 10.02
N THR A 137 10.57 -3.34 9.39
CA THR A 137 11.72 -3.44 8.48
C THR A 137 12.97 -3.97 9.19
N ILE A 138 13.25 -3.48 10.40
CA ILE A 138 14.38 -3.95 11.22
C ILE A 138 14.22 -5.43 11.58
N LEU A 139 13.02 -5.83 12.00
CA LEU A 139 12.73 -7.23 12.35
C LEU A 139 12.85 -8.17 11.15
N ILE A 140 12.31 -7.77 9.99
CA ILE A 140 12.45 -8.53 8.75
C ILE A 140 13.91 -8.63 8.34
N GLY A 141 14.70 -7.54 8.45
CA GLY A 141 16.13 -7.54 8.20
C GLY A 141 16.87 -8.58 9.07
N LYS A 142 16.53 -8.68 10.35
CA LYS A 142 17.06 -9.71 11.26
C LYS A 142 16.66 -11.12 10.80
N CYS A 143 15.40 -11.35 10.48
CA CYS A 143 14.92 -12.65 10.00
C CYS A 143 15.62 -13.08 8.71
N LEU A 144 15.92 -12.16 7.81
CA LEU A 144 16.64 -12.42 6.56
C LEU A 144 18.16 -12.50 6.72
N ASN A 145 18.68 -12.19 7.92
CA ASN A 145 20.11 -12.05 8.20
C ASN A 145 20.79 -11.00 7.30
N ILE A 146 20.18 -9.82 7.25
CA ILE A 146 20.61 -8.64 6.48
C ILE A 146 20.79 -7.47 7.44
N ASN A 147 21.82 -6.64 7.21
CA ASN A 147 21.94 -5.35 7.87
C ASN A 147 20.99 -4.33 7.21
N PRO A 148 19.94 -3.83 7.90
CA PRO A 148 19.01 -2.88 7.30
C PRO A 148 19.51 -1.43 7.24
N TYR A 149 20.70 -1.14 7.79
CA TYR A 149 21.21 0.23 7.99
C TYR A 149 22.21 0.72 6.97
N ASP A 150 22.62 -0.10 5.98
CA ASP A 150 23.58 0.24 4.94
C ASP A 150 22.99 0.12 3.54
N GLN A 151 23.65 0.70 2.52
CA GLN A 151 23.20 0.70 1.12
C GLN A 151 24.37 0.50 0.14
N PRO A 152 25.09 -0.62 0.21
CA PRO A 152 26.36 -0.77 -0.53
C PRO A 152 26.18 -0.74 -2.06
N ALA A 153 25.04 -1.19 -2.60
CA ALA A 153 24.84 -1.27 -4.04
C ALA A 153 24.66 0.12 -4.71
N VAL A 154 24.05 1.08 -4.03
CA VAL A 154 23.81 2.42 -4.57
C VAL A 154 25.12 3.19 -4.79
N GLU A 155 26.14 2.95 -3.97
CA GLU A 155 27.45 3.58 -4.11
C GLU A 155 28.17 3.17 -5.41
N LEU A 156 27.89 1.99 -5.97
CA LEU A 156 28.44 1.58 -7.25
C LEU A 156 27.98 2.51 -8.38
N ILE A 157 26.68 2.82 -8.41
CA ILE A 157 26.10 3.70 -9.45
C ILE A 157 26.73 5.08 -9.38
N LYS A 158 26.90 5.65 -8.19
CA LYS A 158 27.54 6.96 -7.99
C LYS A 158 28.97 6.99 -8.52
N ARG A 159 29.73 5.93 -8.26
CA ARG A 159 31.12 5.81 -8.77
C ARG A 159 31.17 5.70 -10.29
N GLU A 160 30.31 4.89 -10.90
CA GLU A 160 30.27 4.75 -12.36
C GLU A 160 29.80 6.07 -13.01
N THR A 161 28.78 6.74 -12.46
CA THR A 161 28.36 8.07 -12.94
C THR A 161 29.53 9.06 -12.94
N LYS A 162 30.31 9.11 -11.87
CA LYS A 162 31.49 9.98 -11.79
C LYS A 162 32.52 9.66 -12.87
N LYS A 163 32.76 8.37 -13.17
CA LYS A 163 33.73 7.96 -14.22
C LYS A 163 33.26 8.38 -15.62
N ILE A 164 31.94 8.39 -15.87
CA ILE A 164 31.37 8.77 -17.17
C ILE A 164 31.41 10.28 -17.38
N LEU A 165 31.37 11.05 -16.30
CA LEU A 165 31.39 12.52 -16.34
C LEU A 165 32.82 13.13 -16.40
N ILE A 166 33.84 12.34 -16.21
CA ILE A 166 35.27 12.72 -16.30
C ILE A 166 35.82 12.24 -17.63
#